data_9b30911849ad16a4df116fd4fa36e6d0
#
_entry.id   9b30911849ad16a4df116fd4fa36e6d0
#
_cell.length_a   1.000
_cell.length_b   1.000
_cell.length_c   1.000
_cell.angle_alpha   90.00
_cell.angle_beta   90.00
_cell.angle_gamma   90.00
#
_symmetry.space_group_name_H-M   'P 1'
#
loop_
_entity.id
_entity.type
_entity.pdbx_description
1 polymer ?
#
loop_
_entity_poly.entity_id
_entity_poly.type
_entity_poly.pdbx_seq_one_letter_code
_entity_poly.pdbx_strand_id
1 'polypeptide(L)'
;MLVEGLEARYGLKVTVGEPTKETLGVDTWKLSVITQPERKDLPVQRIHIDICAIPSHDRRPMMLRNFYGVDLGTSGLILQAQSREEILADKVIALAFRPNRIKNRDLWDIAWLKQQGIELPLALVPAKINDHRHTVAEFRSQLKVRLSALNADPAVRRDFVKEMQRFLPAATVRETVEQESFWEYLTELVRSEGARAMTIG
;
A
#
# COMPACT_ATOMS: atom_id res chain seq x y z
N MET A 1 17.22 -13.21 17.55
CA MET A 1 17.63 -11.86 17.04
C MET A 1 16.52 -10.81 17.16
N LEU A 2 15.36 -10.87 16.42
CA LEU A 2 14.34 -9.80 16.50
C LEU A 2 13.63 -9.76 17.87
N VAL A 3 13.16 -10.91 18.36
CA VAL A 3 12.50 -11.05 19.67
C VAL A 3 13.44 -10.60 20.79
N GLU A 4 14.59 -11.21 20.86
CA GLU A 4 15.62 -10.91 21.88
C GLU A 4 16.02 -9.42 21.86
N GLY A 5 16.15 -8.82 20.66
CA GLY A 5 16.46 -7.40 20.52
C GLY A 5 15.36 -6.48 21.05
N LEU A 6 14.09 -6.82 20.80
CA LEU A 6 12.95 -6.05 21.30
C LEU A 6 12.76 -6.23 22.82
N GLU A 7 12.93 -7.44 23.32
CA GLU A 7 12.86 -7.72 24.76
C GLU A 7 14.00 -7.05 25.52
N ALA A 8 15.24 -7.18 25.03
CA ALA A 8 16.40 -6.57 25.68
C ALA A 8 16.38 -5.04 25.67
N ARG A 9 15.90 -4.43 24.57
CA ARG A 9 15.92 -2.96 24.42
C ARG A 9 14.72 -2.27 25.03
N TYR A 10 13.54 -2.89 24.99
CA TYR A 10 12.28 -2.25 25.39
C TYR A 10 11.54 -2.96 26.51
N GLY A 11 12.03 -4.11 26.99
CA GLY A 11 11.36 -4.91 28.00
C GLY A 11 10.00 -5.49 27.54
N LEU A 12 9.74 -5.50 26.23
CA LEU A 12 8.47 -5.93 25.66
C LEU A 12 8.48 -7.43 25.39
N LYS A 13 7.46 -8.13 25.88
CA LYS A 13 7.26 -9.53 25.52
C LYS A 13 6.72 -9.64 24.11
N VAL A 14 7.47 -10.31 23.23
CA VAL A 14 7.15 -10.45 21.81
C VAL A 14 7.11 -11.92 21.42
N THR A 15 6.08 -12.30 20.67
CA THR A 15 6.02 -13.60 20.00
C THR A 15 5.98 -13.40 18.49
N VAL A 16 6.68 -14.28 17.75
CA VAL A 16 6.75 -14.24 16.30
C VAL A 16 6.11 -15.51 15.74
N GLY A 17 5.09 -15.32 14.91
CA GLY A 17 4.53 -16.38 14.09
C GLY A 17 5.17 -16.36 12.72
N GLU A 18 5.76 -17.48 12.34
CA GLU A 18 6.36 -17.67 11.01
C GLU A 18 5.27 -17.83 9.93
N PRO A 19 5.59 -17.56 8.67
CA PRO A 19 4.69 -17.80 7.56
C PRO A 19 4.31 -19.29 7.50
N THR A 20 3.02 -19.59 7.57
CA THR A 20 2.52 -20.98 7.53
C THR A 20 2.10 -21.41 6.12
N LYS A 21 1.87 -20.47 5.23
CA LYS A 21 1.48 -20.68 3.84
C LYS A 21 2.05 -19.57 2.97
N GLU A 22 2.67 -19.94 1.88
CA GLU A 22 2.97 -19.02 0.80
C GLU A 22 1.63 -18.58 0.16
N THR A 23 1.33 -17.30 0.26
CA THR A 23 0.13 -16.73 -0.35
C THR A 23 0.56 -15.82 -1.48
N LEU A 24 0.47 -16.31 -2.71
CA LEU A 24 0.79 -15.55 -3.93
C LEU A 24 2.20 -14.92 -3.92
N GLY A 25 3.20 -15.65 -3.41
CA GLY A 25 4.59 -15.16 -3.35
C GLY A 25 4.86 -14.11 -2.28
N VAL A 26 3.98 -14.00 -1.27
CA VAL A 26 4.17 -13.12 -0.12
C VAL A 26 4.23 -13.94 1.17
N ASP A 27 5.34 -13.86 1.87
CA ASP A 27 5.51 -14.41 3.21
C ASP A 27 5.15 -13.37 4.26
N THR A 28 4.20 -13.69 5.12
CA THR A 28 3.75 -12.80 6.20
C THR A 28 4.24 -13.28 7.56
N TRP A 29 5.12 -12.53 8.17
CA TRP A 29 5.54 -12.70 9.56
C TRP A 29 4.60 -11.93 10.49
N LYS A 30 4.13 -12.55 11.56
CA LYS A 30 3.18 -11.96 12.49
C LYS A 30 3.84 -11.77 13.85
N LEU A 31 4.08 -10.52 14.23
CA LEU A 31 4.57 -10.19 15.56
C LEU A 31 3.38 -9.85 16.46
N SER A 32 3.35 -10.44 17.66
CA SER A 32 2.41 -10.08 18.71
C SER A 32 3.19 -9.48 19.86
N VAL A 33 2.92 -8.22 20.18
CA VAL A 33 3.63 -7.44 21.19
C VAL A 33 2.70 -7.17 22.37
N ILE A 34 3.09 -7.62 23.57
CA ILE A 34 2.36 -7.33 24.80
C ILE A 34 2.90 -6.01 25.35
N THR A 35 2.17 -4.92 25.15
CA THR A 35 2.58 -3.58 25.57
C THR A 35 2.17 -3.24 27.00
N GLN A 36 1.17 -3.94 27.55
CA GLN A 36 0.66 -3.76 28.92
C GLN A 36 0.38 -5.12 29.55
N PRO A 37 1.39 -5.81 30.10
CA PRO A 37 1.25 -7.18 30.62
C PRO A 37 0.30 -7.29 31.81
N GLU A 38 0.10 -6.21 32.58
CA GLU A 38 -0.85 -6.15 33.70
C GLU A 38 -2.32 -6.07 33.25
N ARG A 39 -2.57 -5.62 32.00
CA ARG A 39 -3.92 -5.39 31.46
C ARG A 39 -4.30 -6.52 30.52
N LYS A 40 -4.74 -7.64 31.09
CA LYS A 40 -5.19 -8.83 30.31
C LYS A 40 -6.46 -8.59 29.48
N ASP A 41 -7.19 -7.52 29.75
CA ASP A 41 -8.37 -7.07 29.01
C ASP A 41 -8.04 -6.35 27.70
N LEU A 42 -6.79 -5.90 27.53
CA LEU A 42 -6.37 -5.22 26.31
C LEU A 42 -5.85 -6.21 25.26
N PRO A 43 -6.19 -5.98 23.98
CA PRO A 43 -5.69 -6.83 22.91
C PRO A 43 -4.18 -6.65 22.71
N VAL A 44 -3.51 -7.73 22.34
CA VAL A 44 -2.09 -7.72 21.94
C VAL A 44 -1.94 -6.85 20.68
N GLN A 45 -0.91 -6.02 20.65
CA GLN A 45 -0.56 -5.27 19.44
C GLN A 45 0.00 -6.25 18.40
N ARG A 46 -0.52 -6.15 17.17
CA ARG A 46 -0.09 -7.03 16.06
C ARG A 46 0.60 -6.21 14.98
N ILE A 47 1.80 -6.65 14.61
CA ILE A 47 2.57 -6.09 13.49
C ILE A 47 2.73 -7.20 12.46
N HIS A 48 2.39 -6.92 11.22
CA HIS A 48 2.65 -7.82 10.10
C HIS A 48 3.82 -7.30 9.28
N ILE A 49 4.76 -8.19 8.97
CA ILE A 49 5.87 -7.92 8.07
C ILE A 49 5.65 -8.81 6.85
N ASP A 50 5.27 -8.19 5.75
CA ASP A 50 5.07 -8.88 4.48
C ASP A 50 6.36 -8.81 3.66
N ILE A 51 6.87 -9.96 3.26
CA ILE A 51 8.04 -10.10 2.39
C ILE A 51 7.57 -10.66 1.06
N CYS A 52 7.77 -9.89 0.00
CA CYS A 52 7.39 -10.29 -1.35
C CYS A 52 8.65 -10.60 -2.17
N ALA A 53 8.63 -11.72 -2.89
CA ALA A 53 9.74 -12.14 -3.76
C ALA A 53 9.77 -11.41 -5.12
N ILE A 54 8.95 -10.37 -5.31
CA ILE A 54 8.94 -9.56 -6.53
C ILE A 54 10.08 -8.53 -6.47
N PRO A 55 10.93 -8.44 -7.51
CA PRO A 55 12.05 -7.51 -7.51
C PRO A 55 11.59 -6.04 -7.59
N SER A 56 12.33 -5.14 -6.95
CA SER A 56 12.25 -3.71 -7.21
C SER A 56 13.24 -3.33 -8.32
N HIS A 57 12.77 -2.62 -9.33
CA HIS A 57 13.55 -2.20 -10.50
C HIS A 57 14.15 -0.80 -10.36
N ASP A 58 13.58 0.06 -9.50
CA ASP A 58 14.09 1.41 -9.22
C ASP A 58 14.24 1.63 -7.71
N ARG A 59 15.38 1.18 -7.17
CA ARG A 59 15.73 1.35 -5.76
C ARG A 59 16.59 2.60 -5.58
N ARG A 60 16.25 3.39 -4.56
CA ARG A 60 16.98 4.60 -4.21
C ARG A 60 17.41 4.59 -2.74
N PRO A 61 18.58 5.14 -2.41
CA PRO A 61 18.96 5.32 -1.03
C PRO A 61 18.03 6.34 -0.36
N MET A 62 17.37 5.94 0.69
CA MET A 62 16.44 6.77 1.46
C MET A 62 16.87 6.81 2.92
N MET A 63 16.98 8.01 3.48
CA MET A 63 17.25 8.18 4.88
C MET A 63 15.97 7.94 5.71
N LEU A 64 16.07 7.09 6.71
CA LEU A 64 14.95 6.83 7.61
C LEU A 64 14.67 8.10 8.43
N ARG A 65 13.42 8.56 8.40
CA ARG A 65 12.97 9.71 9.18
C ARG A 65 12.17 9.26 10.39
N ASN A 66 12.52 9.80 11.54
CA ASN A 66 11.77 9.58 12.76
C ASN A 66 10.83 10.76 13.02
N PHE A 67 9.53 10.52 12.91
CA PHE A 67 8.49 11.54 13.13
C PHE A 67 7.94 11.56 14.56
N TYR A 68 8.38 10.64 15.41
CA TYR A 68 7.79 10.45 16.74
C TYR A 68 8.47 11.26 17.84
N GLY A 69 9.56 11.98 17.53
CA GLY A 69 10.30 12.78 18.52
C GLY A 69 11.03 11.96 19.59
N VAL A 70 11.06 10.63 19.45
CA VAL A 70 11.75 9.71 20.36
C VAL A 70 13.00 9.17 19.67
N ASP A 71 14.12 9.11 20.35
CA ASP A 71 15.33 8.47 19.80
C ASP A 71 15.12 6.97 19.65
N LEU A 72 14.95 6.53 18.42
CA LEU A 72 14.81 5.12 18.06
C LEU A 72 16.15 4.49 17.65
N GLY A 73 17.24 5.26 17.69
CA GLY A 73 18.57 4.84 17.21
C GLY A 73 18.59 4.59 15.69
N THR A 74 17.68 5.20 14.95
CA THR A 74 17.53 5.04 13.48
C THR A 74 17.91 6.31 12.71
N SER A 75 18.30 7.37 13.42
CA SER A 75 18.72 8.63 12.79
C SER A 75 19.92 8.43 11.88
N GLY A 76 19.80 8.86 10.65
CA GLY A 76 20.87 8.74 9.65
C GLY A 76 20.99 7.35 9.00
N LEU A 77 20.16 6.38 9.37
CA LEU A 77 20.14 5.08 8.71
C LEU A 77 19.66 5.24 7.27
N ILE A 78 20.49 4.81 6.32
CA ILE A 78 20.16 4.81 4.89
C ILE A 78 19.77 3.40 4.48
N LEU A 79 18.59 3.28 3.90
CA LEU A 79 18.05 2.02 3.36
C LEU A 79 17.84 2.15 1.86
N GLN A 80 17.99 1.04 1.14
CA GLN A 80 17.55 0.96 -0.25
C GLN A 80 16.04 0.76 -0.25
N ALA A 81 15.31 1.78 -0.68
CA ALA A 81 13.86 1.76 -0.77
C ALA A 81 13.41 1.86 -2.23
N GLN A 82 12.28 1.27 -2.53
CA GLN A 82 11.61 1.42 -3.81
C GLN A 82 11.29 2.89 -4.08
N SER A 83 11.49 3.36 -5.33
CA SER A 83 11.14 4.73 -5.71
C SER A 83 9.62 4.96 -5.63
N ARG A 84 9.21 6.23 -5.47
CA ARG A 84 7.79 6.58 -5.47
C ARG A 84 7.14 6.35 -6.82
N GLU A 85 7.89 6.52 -7.89
CA GLU A 85 7.49 6.24 -9.27
C GLU A 85 7.17 4.75 -9.44
N GLU A 86 8.05 3.87 -8.97
CA GLU A 86 7.80 2.43 -9.00
C GLU A 86 6.62 2.04 -8.11
N ILE A 87 6.47 2.63 -6.92
CA ILE A 87 5.29 2.41 -6.06
C ILE A 87 4.01 2.79 -6.80
N LEU A 88 4.00 3.92 -7.55
CA LEU A 88 2.84 4.31 -8.35
C LEU A 88 2.51 3.26 -9.42
N ALA A 89 3.52 2.72 -10.10
CA ALA A 89 3.33 1.64 -11.06
C ALA A 89 2.72 0.39 -10.42
N ASP A 90 3.24 -0.01 -9.25
CA ASP A 90 2.68 -1.15 -8.49
C ASP A 90 1.22 -0.93 -8.08
N LYS A 91 0.83 0.30 -7.71
CA LYS A 91 -0.56 0.62 -7.37
C LYS A 91 -1.49 0.52 -8.57
N VAL A 92 -1.05 0.98 -9.75
CA VAL A 92 -1.83 0.87 -11.00
C VAL A 92 -1.95 -0.60 -11.43
N ILE A 93 -0.88 -1.39 -11.31
CA ILE A 93 -0.90 -2.82 -11.61
C ILE A 93 -1.80 -3.58 -10.62
N ALA A 94 -1.70 -3.26 -9.34
CA ALA A 94 -2.55 -3.85 -8.31
C ALA A 94 -4.03 -3.52 -8.54
N LEU A 95 -4.37 -2.34 -9.05
CA LEU A 95 -5.75 -2.00 -9.42
C LEU A 95 -6.31 -2.98 -10.46
N ALA A 96 -5.50 -3.37 -11.46
CA ALA A 96 -5.91 -4.35 -12.47
C ALA A 96 -6.06 -5.76 -11.90
N PHE A 97 -5.06 -6.25 -11.18
CA PHE A 97 -4.92 -7.67 -10.90
C PHE A 97 -5.37 -8.13 -9.50
N ARG A 98 -5.73 -7.21 -8.60
CA ARG A 98 -6.23 -7.67 -7.30
C ARG A 98 -7.49 -8.51 -7.45
N PRO A 99 -7.54 -9.71 -6.84
CA PRO A 99 -8.73 -10.54 -6.88
C PRO A 99 -9.90 -9.85 -6.16
N ASN A 100 -11.10 -10.10 -6.62
CA ASN A 100 -12.39 -9.82 -6.01
C ASN A 100 -12.83 -8.36 -5.90
N ARG A 101 -11.95 -7.38 -5.61
CA ARG A 101 -12.37 -5.98 -5.40
C ARG A 101 -11.26 -4.97 -5.68
N ILE A 102 -11.67 -3.74 -5.89
CA ILE A 102 -10.77 -2.58 -5.83
C ILE A 102 -10.36 -2.37 -4.38
N LYS A 103 -9.07 -2.22 -4.11
CA LYS A 103 -8.57 -1.87 -2.79
C LYS A 103 -8.56 -0.35 -2.65
N ASN A 104 -9.43 0.16 -1.82
CA ASN A 104 -9.68 1.59 -1.69
C ASN A 104 -8.43 2.40 -1.31
N ARG A 105 -7.54 1.83 -0.49
CA ARG A 105 -6.25 2.48 -0.17
C ARG A 105 -5.35 2.66 -1.39
N ASP A 106 -5.39 1.76 -2.37
CA ASP A 106 -4.60 1.93 -3.59
C ASP A 106 -5.10 3.13 -4.41
N LEU A 107 -6.41 3.42 -4.41
CA LEU A 107 -6.96 4.64 -5.02
C LEU A 107 -6.45 5.90 -4.32
N TRP A 108 -6.46 5.91 -2.99
CA TRP A 108 -5.94 7.00 -2.18
C TRP A 108 -4.45 7.22 -2.43
N ASP A 109 -3.66 6.14 -2.43
CA ASP A 109 -2.22 6.19 -2.64
C ASP A 109 -1.86 6.73 -4.04
N ILE A 110 -2.61 6.34 -5.09
CA ILE A 110 -2.44 6.89 -6.45
C ILE A 110 -2.66 8.40 -6.43
N ALA A 111 -3.77 8.86 -5.84
CA ALA A 111 -4.06 10.29 -5.78
C ALA A 111 -3.00 11.05 -4.98
N TRP A 112 -2.58 10.53 -3.84
CA TRP A 112 -1.56 11.15 -3.02
C TRP A 112 -0.20 11.26 -3.74
N LEU A 113 0.23 10.20 -4.42
CA LEU A 113 1.49 10.20 -5.20
C LEU A 113 1.42 11.20 -6.35
N LYS A 114 0.30 11.29 -7.04
CA LYS A 114 0.11 12.27 -8.13
C LYS A 114 0.12 13.71 -7.61
N GLN A 115 -0.49 13.98 -6.45
CA GLN A 115 -0.43 15.28 -5.81
C GLN A 115 1.00 15.68 -5.38
N GLN A 116 1.89 14.70 -5.16
CA GLN A 116 3.32 14.94 -4.92
C GLN A 116 4.12 15.15 -6.21
N GLY A 117 3.47 15.23 -7.37
CA GLY A 117 4.12 15.40 -8.67
C GLY A 117 4.80 14.13 -9.20
N ILE A 118 4.49 12.96 -8.64
CA ILE A 118 5.07 11.70 -9.09
C ILE A 118 4.44 11.28 -10.42
N GLU A 119 5.29 10.98 -11.40
CA GLU A 119 4.85 10.53 -12.71
C GLU A 119 4.89 9.00 -12.83
N LEU A 120 3.88 8.43 -13.52
CA LEU A 120 3.83 7.01 -13.81
C LEU A 120 4.96 6.62 -14.77
N PRO A 121 5.90 5.73 -14.37
CA PRO A 121 7.03 5.32 -15.19
C PRO A 121 6.60 4.28 -16.22
N LEU A 122 6.02 4.71 -17.34
CA LEU A 122 5.43 3.83 -18.37
C LEU A 122 6.41 2.75 -18.85
N ALA A 123 7.70 3.07 -18.97
CA ALA A 123 8.73 2.12 -19.38
C ALA A 123 8.89 0.95 -18.39
N LEU A 124 8.53 1.15 -17.12
CA LEU A 124 8.67 0.13 -16.09
C LEU A 124 7.45 -0.80 -16.00
N VAL A 125 6.29 -0.33 -16.43
CA VAL A 125 5.01 -1.07 -16.28
C VAL A 125 5.05 -2.47 -16.92
N PRO A 126 5.59 -2.68 -18.15
CA PRO A 126 5.66 -4.02 -18.74
C PRO A 126 6.49 -5.02 -17.91
N ALA A 127 7.64 -4.58 -17.40
CA ALA A 127 8.49 -5.42 -16.55
C ALA A 127 7.76 -5.84 -15.27
N LYS A 128 7.09 -4.89 -14.60
CA LYS A 128 6.29 -5.16 -13.40
C LYS A 128 5.10 -6.08 -13.66
N ILE A 129 4.42 -5.97 -14.81
CA ILE A 129 3.35 -6.90 -15.22
C ILE A 129 3.92 -8.32 -15.35
N ASN A 130 5.08 -8.46 -15.98
CA ASN A 130 5.73 -9.75 -16.16
C ASN A 130 6.18 -10.38 -14.83
N ASP A 131 6.64 -9.59 -13.86
CA ASP A 131 6.97 -10.06 -12.51
C ASP A 131 5.79 -10.72 -11.80
N HIS A 132 4.58 -10.24 -12.07
CA HIS A 132 3.34 -10.85 -11.61
C HIS A 132 2.83 -12.01 -12.47
N ARG A 133 3.62 -12.44 -13.47
CA ARG A 133 3.29 -13.53 -14.40
C ARG A 133 2.03 -13.28 -15.23
N HIS A 134 1.81 -12.01 -15.58
CA HIS A 134 0.71 -11.57 -16.44
C HIS A 134 1.23 -10.97 -17.75
N THR A 135 0.33 -10.86 -18.72
CA THR A 135 0.59 -10.21 -20.00
C THR A 135 0.05 -8.78 -20.02
N VAL A 136 0.59 -7.94 -20.91
CA VAL A 136 0.09 -6.58 -21.14
C VAL A 136 -1.36 -6.60 -21.64
N ALA A 137 -1.74 -7.61 -22.41
CA ALA A 137 -3.13 -7.76 -22.90
C ALA A 137 -4.11 -8.03 -21.75
N GLU A 138 -3.76 -8.93 -20.82
CA GLU A 138 -4.54 -9.20 -19.62
C GLU A 138 -4.64 -7.95 -18.74
N PHE A 139 -3.52 -7.24 -18.55
CA PHE A 139 -3.48 -6.00 -17.79
C PHE A 139 -4.47 -4.98 -18.35
N ARG A 140 -4.42 -4.70 -19.64
CA ARG A 140 -5.34 -3.76 -20.31
C ARG A 140 -6.80 -4.17 -20.13
N SER A 141 -7.10 -5.46 -20.32
CA SER A 141 -8.46 -5.99 -20.19
C SER A 141 -8.98 -5.83 -18.76
N GLN A 142 -8.21 -6.25 -17.76
CA GLN A 142 -8.61 -6.17 -16.36
C GLN A 142 -8.70 -4.73 -15.87
N LEU A 143 -7.73 -3.88 -16.24
CA LEU A 143 -7.73 -2.47 -15.85
C LEU A 143 -8.97 -1.76 -16.40
N LYS A 144 -9.34 -1.99 -17.66
CA LYS A 144 -10.55 -1.44 -18.26
C LYS A 144 -11.82 -1.78 -17.46
N VAL A 145 -11.95 -3.04 -17.05
CA VAL A 145 -13.08 -3.49 -16.21
C VAL A 145 -13.10 -2.74 -14.88
N ARG A 146 -11.95 -2.62 -14.20
CA ARG A 146 -11.84 -1.92 -12.92
C ARG A 146 -12.16 -0.43 -13.03
N LEU A 147 -11.64 0.24 -14.06
CA LEU A 147 -11.91 1.66 -14.29
C LEU A 147 -13.38 1.92 -14.59
N SER A 148 -14.04 1.01 -15.32
CA SER A 148 -15.49 1.11 -15.57
C SER A 148 -16.30 0.98 -14.27
N ALA A 149 -15.89 0.08 -13.36
CA ALA A 149 -16.58 -0.13 -12.10
C ALA A 149 -16.50 1.08 -11.14
N LEU A 150 -15.43 1.89 -11.21
CA LEU A 150 -15.27 3.08 -10.37
C LEU A 150 -16.44 4.07 -10.48
N ASN A 151 -17.02 4.20 -11.66
CA ASN A 151 -18.09 5.15 -11.93
C ASN A 151 -19.48 4.50 -11.96
N ALA A 152 -19.53 3.20 -12.32
CA ALA A 152 -20.81 2.51 -12.52
C ALA A 152 -21.40 1.95 -11.21
N ASP A 153 -20.57 1.66 -10.22
CA ASP A 153 -21.00 1.02 -8.97
C ASP A 153 -20.91 1.97 -7.76
N PRO A 154 -22.05 2.50 -7.28
CA PRO A 154 -22.08 3.36 -6.08
C PRO A 154 -21.55 2.66 -4.82
N ALA A 155 -21.48 1.33 -4.79
CA ALA A 155 -20.91 0.59 -3.66
C ALA A 155 -19.41 0.86 -3.52
N VAL A 156 -18.69 1.06 -4.62
CA VAL A 156 -17.24 1.35 -4.61
C VAL A 156 -16.95 2.63 -3.84
N ARG A 157 -17.73 3.70 -4.06
CA ARG A 157 -17.60 4.94 -3.30
C ARG A 157 -17.92 4.76 -1.82
N ARG A 158 -19.02 4.09 -1.49
CA ARG A 158 -19.39 3.83 -0.10
C ARG A 158 -18.31 3.05 0.65
N ASP A 159 -17.76 2.02 0.01
CA ASP A 159 -16.68 1.22 0.58
C ASP A 159 -15.41 2.02 0.74
N PHE A 160 -15.09 2.90 -0.23
CA PHE A 160 -13.96 3.82 -0.14
C PHE A 160 -14.08 4.73 1.07
N VAL A 161 -15.19 5.43 1.25
CA VAL A 161 -15.42 6.32 2.39
C VAL A 161 -15.29 5.55 3.71
N LYS A 162 -15.97 4.40 3.82
CA LYS A 162 -15.94 3.55 5.01
C LYS A 162 -14.52 3.06 5.35
N GLU A 163 -13.72 2.73 4.34
CA GLU A 163 -12.33 2.30 4.58
C GLU A 163 -11.45 3.49 5.01
N MET A 164 -11.58 4.64 4.37
CA MET A 164 -10.78 5.83 4.69
C MET A 164 -11.07 6.38 6.09
N GLN A 165 -12.30 6.27 6.58
CA GLN A 165 -12.68 6.63 7.97
C GLN A 165 -11.86 5.88 9.03
N ARG A 166 -11.28 4.73 8.70
CA ARG A 166 -10.44 3.94 9.62
C ARG A 166 -8.99 4.40 9.69
N PHE A 167 -8.53 5.16 8.71
CA PHE A 167 -7.11 5.52 8.54
C PHE A 167 -6.85 7.02 8.61
N LEU A 168 -7.85 7.85 8.36
CA LEU A 168 -7.71 9.30 8.30
C LEU A 168 -8.37 9.98 9.52
N PRO A 169 -7.85 11.14 9.94
CA PRO A 169 -8.52 11.96 10.93
C PRO A 169 -9.94 12.34 10.50
N ALA A 170 -10.88 12.38 11.44
CA ALA A 170 -12.28 12.65 11.15
C ALA A 170 -12.52 13.98 10.40
N ALA A 171 -11.72 15.02 10.69
CA ALA A 171 -11.78 16.29 9.97
C ALA A 171 -11.43 16.09 8.48
N THR A 172 -10.31 15.42 8.18
CA THR A 172 -9.90 15.12 6.80
C THR A 172 -10.96 14.31 6.05
N VAL A 173 -11.59 13.35 6.72
CA VAL A 173 -12.67 12.57 6.09
C VAL A 173 -13.83 13.47 5.67
N ARG A 174 -14.35 14.30 6.59
CA ARG A 174 -15.46 15.19 6.30
C ARG A 174 -15.16 16.24 5.23
N GLU A 175 -13.96 16.81 5.30
CA GLU A 175 -13.55 17.93 4.44
C GLU A 175 -13.06 17.48 3.05
N THR A 176 -12.73 16.18 2.90
CA THR A 176 -12.16 15.66 1.67
C THR A 176 -12.93 14.42 1.18
N VAL A 177 -12.82 13.30 1.89
CA VAL A 177 -13.25 11.98 1.41
C VAL A 177 -14.77 11.89 1.17
N GLU A 178 -15.57 12.53 2.02
CA GLU A 178 -17.03 12.53 1.92
C GLU A 178 -17.55 13.49 0.84
N GLN A 179 -16.72 14.42 0.36
CA GLN A 179 -17.12 15.38 -0.66
C GLN A 179 -17.26 14.70 -2.04
N GLU A 180 -18.34 15.04 -2.76
CA GLU A 180 -18.58 14.54 -4.13
C GLU A 180 -17.45 14.96 -5.08
N SER A 181 -17.06 16.23 -4.99
CA SER A 181 -15.99 16.79 -5.83
C SER A 181 -14.66 16.09 -5.66
N PHE A 182 -14.36 15.57 -4.45
CA PHE A 182 -13.17 14.77 -4.24
C PHE A 182 -13.29 13.41 -4.91
N TRP A 183 -14.45 12.76 -4.85
CA TRP A 183 -14.67 11.49 -5.52
C TRP A 183 -14.59 11.61 -7.04
N GLU A 184 -15.16 12.65 -7.60
CA GLU A 184 -15.04 12.97 -9.03
C GLU A 184 -13.59 13.19 -9.45
N TYR A 185 -12.85 14.02 -8.69
CA TYR A 185 -11.40 14.22 -8.88
C TYR A 185 -10.62 12.90 -8.82
N LEU A 186 -10.85 12.10 -7.77
CA LEU A 186 -10.15 10.83 -7.55
C LEU A 186 -10.37 9.86 -8.72
N THR A 187 -11.62 9.69 -9.12
CA THR A 187 -11.97 8.74 -10.18
C THR A 187 -11.45 9.19 -11.53
N GLU A 188 -11.50 10.48 -11.84
CA GLU A 188 -10.95 11.02 -13.09
C GLU A 188 -9.43 10.89 -13.11
N LEU A 189 -8.75 11.18 -12.02
CA LEU A 189 -7.31 11.00 -11.90
C LEU A 189 -6.89 9.54 -12.12
N VAL A 190 -7.56 8.60 -11.45
CA VAL A 190 -7.26 7.16 -11.57
C VAL A 190 -7.54 6.68 -13.00
N ARG A 191 -8.61 7.15 -13.64
CA ARG A 191 -8.91 6.84 -15.03
C ARG A 191 -7.86 7.38 -15.99
N SER A 192 -7.42 8.62 -15.80
CA SER A 192 -6.37 9.24 -16.59
C SER A 192 -5.06 8.46 -16.51
N GLU A 193 -4.60 8.13 -15.28
CA GLU A 193 -3.39 7.32 -15.11
C GLU A 193 -3.55 5.91 -15.66
N GLY A 194 -4.73 5.29 -15.49
CA GLY A 194 -5.04 4.01 -16.10
C GLY A 194 -5.04 4.04 -17.62
N ALA A 195 -5.59 5.10 -18.23
CA ALA A 195 -5.55 5.29 -19.68
C ALA A 195 -4.10 5.43 -20.18
N ARG A 196 -3.27 6.21 -19.48
CA ARG A 196 -1.82 6.32 -19.78
C ARG A 196 -1.12 4.95 -19.66
N ALA A 197 -1.42 4.19 -18.60
CA ALA A 197 -0.83 2.85 -18.42
C ALA A 197 -1.23 1.88 -19.55
N MET A 198 -2.40 2.04 -20.16
CA MET A 198 -2.85 1.21 -21.28
C MET A 198 -2.18 1.53 -22.62
N THR A 199 -1.43 2.63 -22.73
CA THR A 199 -0.70 3.00 -23.97
C THR A 199 0.62 2.24 -24.14
N ILE A 200 1.09 1.55 -23.10
CA ILE A 200 2.32 0.76 -23.19
C ILE A 200 2.22 -0.29 -24.28
N GLY A 201 3.27 -0.43 -25.07
CA GLY A 201 3.34 -1.32 -26.23
C GLY A 201 3.34 -2.80 -25.91
#